data_25060ca5393dbf1578e3164a3fc17900
#
_entry.id   25060ca5393dbf1578e3164a3fc17900
#
_cell.length_a   1.000
_cell.length_b   1.000
_cell.length_c   1.000
_cell.angle_alpha   90.00
_cell.angle_beta   90.00
_cell.angle_gamma   90.00
#
_symmetry.space_group_name_H-M   'P 1'
#
loop_
_entity.id
_entity.type
_entity.pdbx_description
1 polymer ?
#
loop_
_entity_poly.entity_id
_entity_poly.type
_entity_poly.pdbx_seq_one_letter_code
_entity_poly.pdbx_strand_id
1 'polypeptide(L)'
;MPFRLRLRNTQNTQIWNVPETAEEQKRAGRKKMKILSIAVPCYNSEAYMEKCIDSLLVGGEEVEILIVDDGSKDGTTEIADRYQEKYPTIVKAIHQENKGHGGAVNTGVENATGLYFKVVDSDDWVNPEAYQKILNVLAEVVRGPKTLDLLISNYVYE
;
A
#
# COMPACT_ATOMS: atom_id res chain seq x y z
N MET A 1 0.51 -23.99 2.48
CA MET A 1 -0.07 -22.73 2.96
C MET A 1 -1.57 -22.82 2.94
N PRO A 2 -2.29 -22.47 4.02
CA PRO A 2 -3.74 -22.47 3.98
C PRO A 2 -4.24 -21.25 3.20
N PHE A 3 -4.97 -21.51 2.13
CA PHE A 3 -5.73 -20.48 1.41
C PHE A 3 -6.77 -19.89 2.36
N ARG A 4 -6.73 -18.56 2.57
CA ARG A 4 -7.81 -17.85 3.25
C ARG A 4 -8.98 -17.67 2.29
N LEU A 5 -10.00 -18.51 2.43
CA LEU A 5 -11.27 -18.35 1.74
C LEU A 5 -12.02 -17.15 2.32
N ARG A 6 -12.28 -16.15 1.48
CA ARG A 6 -13.15 -15.02 1.81
C ARG A 6 -14.59 -15.42 1.51
N LEU A 7 -15.38 -15.67 2.54
CA LEU A 7 -16.82 -15.90 2.40
C LEU A 7 -17.52 -14.60 2.01
N ARG A 8 -18.15 -14.56 0.85
CA ARG A 8 -19.19 -13.56 0.53
C ARG A 8 -20.53 -14.15 0.94
N ASN A 9 -21.16 -13.53 1.91
CA ASN A 9 -22.50 -13.90 2.35
C ASN A 9 -23.52 -13.26 1.41
N THR A 10 -24.05 -14.05 0.50
CA THR A 10 -25.32 -13.75 -0.16
C THR A 10 -26.30 -14.84 0.26
N GLN A 11 -27.47 -14.41 0.69
CA GLN A 11 -28.51 -15.27 1.23
C GLN A 11 -28.69 -16.54 0.39
N ASN A 12 -28.44 -17.69 1.02
CA ASN A 12 -28.90 -19.03 0.67
C ASN A 12 -28.20 -19.83 -0.43
N THR A 13 -26.92 -19.61 -0.78
CA THR A 13 -26.17 -20.67 -1.46
C THR A 13 -24.68 -20.51 -1.16
N GLN A 14 -24.06 -21.50 -0.50
CA GLN A 14 -22.60 -21.58 -0.37
C GLN A 14 -22.04 -21.96 -1.75
N ILE A 15 -21.61 -20.97 -2.51
CA ILE A 15 -20.85 -21.19 -3.75
C ILE A 15 -19.37 -21.16 -3.39
N TRP A 16 -18.73 -22.31 -3.46
CA TRP A 16 -17.29 -22.42 -3.42
C TRP A 16 -16.76 -21.87 -4.74
N ASN A 17 -16.09 -20.73 -4.71
CA ASN A 17 -15.37 -20.27 -5.89
C ASN A 17 -14.21 -21.24 -6.14
N VAL A 18 -14.37 -22.05 -7.17
CA VAL A 18 -13.26 -22.76 -7.82
C VAL A 18 -12.34 -21.67 -8.40
N PRO A 19 -11.01 -21.76 -8.23
CA PRO A 19 -10.11 -20.80 -8.84
C PRO A 19 -10.36 -20.73 -10.34
N GLU A 20 -10.54 -19.51 -10.85
CA GLU A 20 -10.69 -19.23 -12.28
C GLU A 20 -9.59 -19.94 -13.08
N THR A 21 -9.94 -20.44 -14.25
CA THR A 21 -8.98 -21.08 -15.14
C THR A 21 -7.84 -20.12 -15.49
N ALA A 22 -6.67 -20.65 -15.81
CA ALA A 22 -5.49 -19.85 -16.17
C ALA A 22 -5.74 -18.85 -17.32
N GLU A 23 -6.78 -19.09 -18.15
CA GLU A 23 -7.21 -18.20 -19.23
C GLU A 23 -8.09 -17.04 -18.74
N GLU A 24 -8.95 -17.25 -17.75
CA GLU A 24 -9.74 -16.17 -17.13
C GLU A 24 -8.85 -15.22 -16.33
N GLN A 25 -7.81 -15.74 -15.65
CA GLN A 25 -6.78 -14.95 -15.00
C GLN A 25 -5.93 -14.13 -15.99
N LYS A 26 -5.77 -14.60 -17.22
CA LYS A 26 -5.12 -13.86 -18.29
C LYS A 26 -6.00 -12.76 -18.90
N ARG A 27 -7.33 -12.93 -18.90
CA ARG A 27 -8.31 -11.96 -19.38
C ARG A 27 -8.61 -10.85 -18.37
N ALA A 28 -8.56 -11.13 -17.08
CA ALA A 28 -8.83 -10.17 -15.99
C ALA A 28 -7.65 -9.24 -15.69
N GLY A 29 -6.66 -9.09 -16.60
CA GLY A 29 -5.46 -8.28 -16.38
C GLY A 29 -4.93 -8.50 -14.96
N ARG A 30 -4.04 -9.50 -14.75
CA ARG A 30 -3.52 -9.88 -13.43
C ARG A 30 -3.20 -8.64 -12.61
N LYS A 31 -4.08 -8.27 -11.68
CA LYS A 31 -3.70 -7.31 -10.64
C LYS A 31 -2.52 -7.93 -9.91
N LYS A 32 -1.33 -7.41 -10.16
CA LYS A 32 -0.10 -7.95 -9.56
C LYS A 32 -0.28 -7.90 -8.04
N MET A 33 -0.02 -9.01 -7.36
CA MET A 33 -0.14 -9.11 -5.92
C MET A 33 0.78 -8.07 -5.28
N LYS A 34 0.24 -7.24 -4.40
CA LYS A 34 1.01 -6.26 -3.64
C LYS A 34 1.75 -6.97 -2.51
N ILE A 35 3.05 -6.80 -2.44
CA ILE A 35 3.89 -7.34 -1.36
C ILE A 35 3.83 -6.42 -0.15
N LEU A 36 3.92 -5.11 -0.38
CA LEU A 36 3.97 -4.11 0.68
C LEU A 36 2.95 -3.00 0.43
N SER A 37 2.12 -2.73 1.43
CA SER A 37 1.29 -1.54 1.50
C SER A 37 1.98 -0.50 2.38
N ILE A 38 2.11 0.71 1.89
CA ILE A 38 2.68 1.84 2.64
C ILE A 38 1.59 2.89 2.82
N ALA A 39 1.19 3.14 4.06
CA ALA A 39 0.32 4.26 4.37
C ALA A 39 1.16 5.53 4.60
N VAL A 40 0.77 6.60 3.95
CA VAL A 40 1.34 7.93 4.13
C VAL A 40 0.25 8.83 4.67
N PRO A 41 0.15 9.00 6.02
CA PRO A 41 -0.79 9.93 6.61
C PRO A 41 -0.37 11.37 6.30
N CYS A 42 -1.29 12.16 5.77
CA CYS A 42 -1.07 13.53 5.35
C CYS A 42 -2.08 14.45 6.01
N TYR A 43 -1.60 15.56 6.57
CA TYR A 43 -2.42 16.66 7.03
C TYR A 43 -1.67 17.98 6.82
N ASN A 44 -2.13 18.83 5.89
CA ASN A 44 -1.45 20.04 5.46
C ASN A 44 0.03 19.80 5.11
N SER A 45 0.25 18.86 4.19
CA SER A 45 1.58 18.30 3.87
C SER A 45 2.11 18.76 2.50
N GLU A 46 1.47 19.74 1.85
CA GLU A 46 1.80 20.17 0.47
C GLU A 46 3.27 20.52 0.28
N ALA A 47 3.94 21.03 1.33
CA ALA A 47 5.31 21.51 1.22
C ALA A 47 6.35 20.38 1.12
N TYR A 48 6.04 19.14 1.50
CA TYR A 48 7.05 18.08 1.63
C TYR A 48 6.59 16.68 1.19
N MET A 49 5.28 16.42 1.05
CA MET A 49 4.78 15.06 0.75
C MET A 49 5.26 14.51 -0.59
N GLU A 50 5.55 15.34 -1.57
CA GLU A 50 6.04 14.88 -2.88
C GLU A 50 7.37 14.12 -2.76
N LYS A 51 8.32 14.64 -1.93
CA LYS A 51 9.59 13.97 -1.66
C LYS A 51 9.40 12.58 -1.04
N CYS A 52 8.46 12.47 -0.09
CA CYS A 52 8.08 11.20 0.50
C CYS A 52 7.59 10.22 -0.58
N ILE A 53 6.55 10.61 -1.32
CA ILE A 53 5.90 9.74 -2.31
C ILE A 53 6.88 9.34 -3.42
N ASP A 54 7.67 10.27 -3.95
CA ASP A 54 8.65 9.99 -4.98
C ASP A 54 9.69 8.95 -4.54
N SER A 55 10.13 9.01 -3.27
CA SER A 55 11.04 8.02 -2.71
C SER A 55 10.43 6.62 -2.65
N LEU A 56 9.12 6.51 -2.43
CA LEU A 56 8.39 5.26 -2.32
C LEU A 56 8.05 4.63 -3.69
N LEU A 57 7.91 5.44 -4.74
CA LEU A 57 7.61 4.99 -6.10
C LEU A 57 8.67 4.05 -6.69
N VAL A 58 9.91 4.11 -6.19
CA VAL A 58 11.00 3.19 -6.57
C VAL A 58 10.62 1.71 -6.34
N GLY A 59 9.67 1.43 -5.43
CA GLY A 59 9.16 0.08 -5.18
C GLY A 59 8.36 -0.54 -6.32
N GLY A 60 7.88 0.26 -7.27
CA GLY A 60 7.15 -0.20 -8.47
C GLY A 60 5.86 -0.95 -8.18
N GLU A 61 5.47 -1.84 -9.08
CA GLU A 61 4.15 -2.50 -9.09
C GLU A 61 3.89 -3.46 -7.92
N GLU A 62 4.91 -3.89 -7.20
CA GLU A 62 4.77 -4.80 -6.06
C GLU A 62 4.43 -4.05 -4.75
N VAL A 63 4.45 -2.72 -4.81
CA VAL A 63 4.09 -1.84 -3.70
C VAL A 63 2.78 -1.14 -4.00
N GLU A 64 1.99 -0.84 -2.99
CA GLU A 64 0.94 0.17 -3.04
C GLU A 64 1.22 1.27 -2.02
N ILE A 65 0.95 2.50 -2.42
CA ILE A 65 1.12 3.70 -1.61
C ILE A 65 -0.28 4.25 -1.34
N LEU A 66 -0.67 4.25 -0.09
CA LEU A 66 -1.97 4.74 0.36
C LEU A 66 -1.76 6.13 0.96
N ILE A 67 -2.01 7.17 0.17
CA ILE A 67 -1.96 8.55 0.65
C ILE A 67 -3.28 8.82 1.37
N VAL A 68 -3.23 8.99 2.68
CA VAL A 68 -4.42 9.25 3.50
C VAL A 68 -4.42 10.72 3.89
N ASP A 69 -5.20 11.51 3.16
CA ASP A 69 -5.44 12.91 3.45
C ASP A 69 -6.48 13.06 4.56
N ASP A 70 -6.04 13.49 5.72
CA ASP A 70 -6.84 13.61 6.94
C ASP A 70 -7.50 15.00 7.06
N GLY A 71 -8.18 15.42 5.99
CA GLY A 71 -8.95 16.66 5.95
C GLY A 71 -8.09 17.91 5.84
N SER A 72 -7.07 17.88 4.98
CA SER A 72 -6.18 19.02 4.70
C SER A 72 -6.94 20.22 4.15
N LYS A 73 -6.33 21.40 4.31
CA LYS A 73 -6.88 22.68 3.84
C LYS A 73 -5.90 23.44 2.92
N ASP A 74 -4.79 22.82 2.59
CA ASP A 74 -3.78 23.27 1.64
C ASP A 74 -3.84 22.44 0.35
N GLY A 75 -2.83 22.45 -0.48
CA GLY A 75 -2.74 21.69 -1.73
C GLY A 75 -2.50 20.18 -1.59
N THR A 76 -2.58 19.61 -0.37
CA THR A 76 -2.34 18.18 -0.13
C THR A 76 -3.30 17.28 -0.91
N THR A 77 -4.60 17.61 -0.93
CA THR A 77 -5.65 16.86 -1.65
C THR A 77 -5.32 16.77 -3.15
N GLU A 78 -5.05 17.90 -3.78
CA GLU A 78 -4.74 17.99 -5.22
C GLU A 78 -3.45 17.24 -5.57
N ILE A 79 -2.45 17.26 -4.68
CA ILE A 79 -1.21 16.51 -4.87
C ILE A 79 -1.52 15.01 -4.82
N ALA A 80 -2.28 14.54 -3.83
CA ALA A 80 -2.63 13.13 -3.69
C ALA A 80 -3.37 12.61 -4.93
N ASP A 81 -4.37 13.35 -5.41
CA ASP A 81 -5.14 13.00 -6.61
C ASP A 81 -4.26 12.95 -7.86
N ARG A 82 -3.37 13.92 -8.04
CA ARG A 82 -2.43 13.96 -9.16
C ARG A 82 -1.51 12.73 -9.16
N TYR A 83 -1.02 12.29 -8.01
CA TYR A 83 -0.21 11.08 -7.92
C TYR A 83 -1.02 9.81 -8.22
N GLN A 84 -2.26 9.72 -7.76
CA GLN A 84 -3.15 8.62 -8.10
C GLN A 84 -3.44 8.57 -9.60
N GLU A 85 -3.72 9.70 -10.24
CA GLU A 85 -3.95 9.78 -11.69
C GLU A 85 -2.71 9.35 -12.48
N LYS A 86 -1.52 9.77 -12.06
CA LYS A 86 -0.27 9.45 -12.72
C LYS A 86 0.19 8.00 -12.50
N TYR A 87 -0.11 7.41 -11.35
CA TYR A 87 0.31 6.08 -10.95
C TYR A 87 -0.86 5.22 -10.44
N PRO A 88 -1.91 4.98 -11.24
CA PRO A 88 -3.18 4.41 -10.79
C PRO A 88 -3.09 2.97 -10.28
N THR A 89 -2.00 2.24 -10.62
CA THR A 89 -1.75 0.88 -10.16
C THR A 89 -0.91 0.82 -8.87
N ILE A 90 -0.25 1.92 -8.48
CA ILE A 90 0.67 1.99 -7.36
C ILE A 90 0.11 2.88 -6.24
N VAL A 91 -0.46 4.04 -6.61
CA VAL A 91 -0.93 5.05 -5.66
C VAL A 91 -2.44 5.02 -5.55
N LYS A 92 -2.93 5.13 -4.32
CA LYS A 92 -4.34 5.35 -3.99
C LYS A 92 -4.46 6.53 -3.05
N ALA A 93 -5.17 7.57 -3.47
CA ALA A 93 -5.57 8.69 -2.62
C ALA A 93 -6.84 8.34 -1.85
N ILE A 94 -6.87 8.64 -0.57
CA ILE A 94 -7.99 8.42 0.34
C ILE A 94 -8.19 9.71 1.11
N HIS A 95 -9.37 10.33 0.97
CA HIS A 95 -9.72 11.56 1.66
C HIS A 95 -10.71 11.26 2.77
N GLN A 96 -10.49 11.85 3.93
CA GLN A 96 -11.38 11.69 5.08
C GLN A 96 -11.52 13.00 5.87
N GLU A 97 -12.55 13.09 6.71
CA GLU A 97 -12.61 14.12 7.75
C GLU A 97 -11.47 13.89 8.74
N ASN A 98 -10.92 14.98 9.30
CA ASN A 98 -9.80 14.88 10.21
C ASN A 98 -10.13 14.02 11.44
N LYS A 99 -9.40 12.92 11.59
CA LYS A 99 -9.45 11.95 12.71
C LYS A 99 -8.14 11.87 13.46
N GLY A 100 -7.19 12.74 13.11
CA GLY A 100 -5.82 12.74 13.61
C GLY A 100 -4.95 11.64 13.02
N HIS A 101 -3.64 11.70 13.30
CA HIS A 101 -2.64 10.78 12.75
C HIS A 101 -3.02 9.30 12.91
N GLY A 102 -3.43 8.89 14.11
CA GLY A 102 -3.86 7.49 14.36
C GLY A 102 -5.07 7.08 13.52
N GLY A 103 -6.03 8.00 13.31
CA GLY A 103 -7.18 7.77 12.44
C GLY A 103 -6.78 7.57 10.99
N ALA A 104 -5.84 8.38 10.49
CA ALA A 104 -5.28 8.22 9.13
C ALA A 104 -4.53 6.89 8.97
N VAL A 105 -3.73 6.50 9.97
CA VAL A 105 -3.03 5.19 9.97
C VAL A 105 -4.03 4.04 9.93
N ASN A 106 -5.10 4.07 10.75
CA ASN A 106 -6.13 3.03 10.75
C ASN A 106 -6.82 2.92 9.38
N THR A 107 -7.14 4.06 8.76
CA THR A 107 -7.69 4.08 7.40
C THR A 107 -6.71 3.46 6.39
N GLY A 108 -5.41 3.71 6.54
CA GLY A 108 -4.38 3.05 5.74
C GLY A 108 -4.40 1.53 5.92
N VAL A 109 -4.48 1.02 7.16
CA VAL A 109 -4.56 -0.42 7.44
C VAL A 109 -5.81 -1.05 6.82
N GLU A 110 -6.97 -0.40 6.95
CA GLU A 110 -8.26 -0.90 6.41
C GLU A 110 -8.26 -1.00 4.89
N ASN A 111 -7.48 -0.16 4.22
CA ASN A 111 -7.39 -0.10 2.76
C ASN A 111 -6.22 -0.89 2.19
N ALA A 112 -5.32 -1.40 3.02
CA ALA A 112 -4.14 -2.14 2.59
C ALA A 112 -4.50 -3.48 1.93
N THR A 113 -3.86 -3.79 0.81
CA THR A 113 -4.02 -5.06 0.08
C THR A 113 -2.72 -5.88 0.04
N GLY A 114 -1.60 -5.29 0.45
CA GLY A 114 -0.30 -5.94 0.51
C GLY A 114 -0.20 -6.96 1.64
N LEU A 115 0.74 -7.89 1.49
CA LEU A 115 1.00 -8.91 2.50
C LEU A 115 1.68 -8.33 3.74
N TYR A 116 2.45 -7.28 3.57
CA TYR A 116 3.10 -6.50 4.62
C TYR A 116 2.57 -5.08 4.62
N PHE A 117 2.63 -4.44 5.77
CA PHE A 117 2.18 -3.05 5.97
C PHE A 117 3.25 -2.22 6.67
N LYS A 118 3.42 -0.97 6.23
CA LYS A 118 4.28 0.02 6.85
C LYS A 118 3.63 1.40 6.82
N VAL A 119 3.90 2.20 7.83
CA VAL A 119 3.62 3.64 7.83
C VAL A 119 4.91 4.39 7.52
N VAL A 120 4.82 5.40 6.68
CA VAL A 120 5.87 6.41 6.44
C VAL A 120 5.22 7.77 6.57
N ASP A 121 5.71 8.59 7.48
CA ASP A 121 5.17 9.93 7.67
C ASP A 121 5.46 10.81 6.45
N SER A 122 4.57 11.74 6.15
CA SER A 122 4.61 12.52 4.91
C SER A 122 5.80 13.47 4.80
N ASP A 123 6.52 13.72 5.90
CA ASP A 123 7.77 14.49 5.98
C ASP A 123 9.04 13.63 5.98
N ASP A 124 8.89 12.29 5.99
CA ASP A 124 9.96 11.32 5.87
C ASP A 124 10.17 10.84 4.44
N TRP A 125 11.31 10.22 4.16
CA TRP A 125 11.61 9.54 2.88
C TRP A 125 12.49 8.31 3.11
N VAL A 126 12.52 7.42 2.12
CA VAL A 126 13.33 6.21 2.19
C VAL A 126 14.61 6.33 1.35
N ASN A 127 15.69 5.75 1.85
CA ASN A 127 16.89 5.58 1.03
C ASN A 127 16.61 4.51 -0.05
N PRO A 128 16.80 4.80 -1.35
CA PRO A 128 16.42 3.90 -2.44
C PRO A 128 17.12 2.53 -2.38
N GLU A 129 18.40 2.49 -2.01
CA GLU A 129 19.17 1.24 -1.94
C GLU A 129 18.72 0.36 -0.77
N ALA A 130 18.50 0.97 0.41
CA ALA A 130 17.99 0.27 1.58
C ALA A 130 16.57 -0.25 1.33
N TYR A 131 15.73 0.57 0.71
CA TYR A 131 14.37 0.21 0.37
C TYR A 131 14.33 -0.95 -0.62
N GLN A 132 15.16 -0.93 -1.67
CA GLN A 132 15.23 -2.04 -2.61
C GLN A 132 15.70 -3.35 -1.95
N LYS A 133 16.65 -3.29 -1.01
CA LYS A 133 17.07 -4.46 -0.22
C LYS A 133 15.91 -5.04 0.60
N ILE A 134 15.12 -4.19 1.25
CA ILE A 134 13.93 -4.60 2.01
C ILE A 134 12.93 -5.29 1.08
N LEU A 135 12.61 -4.70 -0.07
CA LEU A 135 11.68 -5.28 -1.03
C LEU A 135 12.14 -6.63 -1.56
N ASN A 136 13.44 -6.78 -1.83
CA ASN A 136 14.01 -8.05 -2.27
C ASN A 136 13.84 -9.14 -1.19
N VAL A 137 14.12 -8.83 0.08
CA VAL A 137 13.92 -9.77 1.19
C VAL A 137 12.45 -10.16 1.32
N LEU A 138 11.52 -9.19 1.27
CA LEU A 138 10.09 -9.47 1.34
C LEU A 138 9.64 -10.33 0.15
N ALA A 139 10.12 -10.05 -1.06
CA ALA A 139 9.80 -10.84 -2.26
C ALA A 139 10.31 -12.28 -2.16
N GLU A 140 11.54 -12.49 -1.64
CA GLU A 140 12.10 -13.83 -1.41
C GLU A 140 11.28 -14.62 -0.40
N VAL A 141 10.88 -13.98 0.71
CA VAL A 141 10.03 -14.61 1.73
C VAL A 141 8.65 -14.99 1.17
N VAL A 142 8.01 -14.06 0.45
CA VAL A 142 6.66 -14.27 -0.12
C VAL A 142 6.66 -15.39 -1.16
N ARG A 143 7.73 -15.52 -1.95
CA ARG A 143 7.86 -16.52 -3.03
C ARG A 143 8.49 -17.83 -2.55
N GLY A 144 9.08 -17.85 -1.37
CA GLY A 144 9.81 -18.97 -0.81
C GLY A 144 9.00 -19.76 0.26
N PRO A 145 9.65 -20.76 0.85
CA PRO A 145 9.03 -21.58 1.90
C PRO A 145 9.09 -20.96 3.30
N LYS A 146 9.82 -19.85 3.46
CA LYS A 146 9.99 -19.18 4.76
C LYS A 146 8.83 -18.22 5.02
N THR A 147 8.52 -18.03 6.30
CA THR A 147 7.55 -17.02 6.78
C THR A 147 8.30 -15.94 7.55
N LEU A 148 7.79 -14.73 7.48
CA LEU A 148 8.30 -13.57 8.21
C LEU A 148 7.10 -12.78 8.71
N ASP A 149 6.97 -12.63 10.03
CA ASP A 149 5.87 -11.89 10.63
C ASP A 149 6.23 -10.41 10.82
N LEU A 150 7.51 -10.12 11.06
CA LEU A 150 8.00 -8.77 11.31
C LEU A 150 9.40 -8.57 10.72
N LEU A 151 9.59 -7.47 9.99
CA LEU A 151 10.90 -6.99 9.55
C LEU A 151 11.14 -5.62 10.19
N ILE A 152 12.26 -5.49 10.89
CA ILE A 152 12.68 -4.23 11.51
C ILE A 152 13.84 -3.66 10.70
N SER A 153 13.74 -2.40 10.31
CA SER A 153 14.80 -1.64 9.67
C SER A 153 15.15 -0.40 10.50
N ASN A 154 16.40 0.00 10.45
CA ASN A 154 16.84 1.24 11.07
C ASN A 154 16.45 2.45 10.21
N TYR A 155 16.40 3.61 10.85
CA TYR A 155 16.31 4.91 10.20
C TYR A 155 17.50 5.77 10.62
N VAL A 156 17.77 6.79 9.83
CA VAL A 156 18.88 7.73 10.04
C VAL A 156 18.31 9.14 10.04
N TYR A 157 18.76 9.97 10.98
CA TYR A 157 18.50 11.40 10.95
C TYR A 157 19.50 12.08 9.99
N GLU A 158 19.00 12.89 9.06
CA GLU A 158 19.79 13.75 8.18
C GLU A 158 19.63 15.21 8.58
#